data_ca53804c78acd6533e9452b0e0c58e1b
#
_entry.id   ca53804c78acd6533e9452b0e0c58e1b
#
_cell.length_a   1.000
_cell.length_b   1.000
_cell.length_c   1.000
_cell.angle_alpha   90.00
_cell.angle_beta   90.00
_cell.angle_gamma   90.00
#
_symmetry.space_group_name_H-M   'P 1'
#
loop_
_entity.id
_entity.type
_entity.pdbx_description
1 polymer ?
#
loop_
_entity_poly.entity_id
_entity_poly.type
_entity_poly.pdbx_seq_one_letter_code
_entity_poly.pdbx_strand_id
1 'polypeptide(L)'
;MDIKDEYVERGLGIIRQLLGEGVERKIFTSRQVEEILSRITGTTDFSAVADADLVIEAVFEDKQVKSDLFKKLDRLCSEKTILATNTSSFFVREFADQTSRPDRFIGLHYFYHPAKNRLLEVIPHEGTSTETLEKSLLAAKLHGKTSIVVKDAPGFAVNRFFVPFLNEAARILEENVANIPTIEEAAKQAFKIPMGPFELMNVTGIPIAVHASTTLGNELGPFYATADILKAQMDKNENWDLAGDVD
;
A
#
# COMPACT_ATOMS: atom_id res chain seq x y z
N MET A 1 -6.10 -6.85 -13.47
CA MET A 1 -5.47 -6.52 -14.76
C MET A 1 -3.99 -6.26 -14.54
N ASP A 2 -3.13 -6.64 -15.49
CA ASP A 2 -1.69 -6.39 -15.46
C ASP A 2 -1.16 -6.26 -16.90
N ILE A 3 0.12 -5.89 -17.06
CA ILE A 3 0.73 -5.67 -18.39
C ILE A 3 1.15 -6.96 -19.11
N LYS A 4 1.22 -8.10 -18.40
CA LYS A 4 1.60 -9.42 -18.94
C LYS A 4 0.68 -10.50 -18.41
N ASP A 5 0.34 -11.47 -19.26
CA ASP A 5 -0.50 -12.61 -18.89
C ASP A 5 0.10 -13.42 -17.74
N GLU A 6 1.43 -13.56 -17.69
CA GLU A 6 2.14 -14.21 -16.59
C GLU A 6 1.84 -13.55 -15.22
N TYR A 7 1.79 -12.22 -15.17
CA TYR A 7 1.47 -11.50 -13.94
C TYR A 7 0.00 -11.62 -13.56
N VAL A 8 -0.88 -11.63 -14.57
CA VAL A 8 -2.31 -11.89 -14.39
C VAL A 8 -2.52 -13.27 -13.78
N GLU A 9 -1.92 -14.32 -14.38
CA GLU A 9 -2.06 -15.70 -13.89
C GLU A 9 -1.47 -15.87 -12.48
N ARG A 10 -0.32 -15.25 -12.21
CA ARG A 10 0.25 -15.23 -10.85
C ARG A 10 -0.70 -14.58 -9.84
N GLY A 11 -1.31 -13.45 -10.19
CA GLY A 11 -2.28 -12.76 -9.34
C GLY A 11 -3.53 -13.61 -9.07
N LEU A 12 -4.07 -14.24 -10.09
CA LEU A 12 -5.21 -15.17 -9.95
C LEU A 12 -4.84 -16.40 -9.11
N GLY A 13 -3.60 -16.90 -9.26
CA GLY A 13 -3.06 -18.00 -8.45
C GLY A 13 -3.04 -17.65 -6.96
N ILE A 14 -2.54 -16.46 -6.60
CA ILE A 14 -2.53 -15.97 -5.21
C ILE A 14 -3.96 -15.87 -4.66
N ILE A 15 -4.91 -15.36 -5.44
CA ILE A 15 -6.32 -15.27 -5.01
C ILE A 15 -6.89 -16.66 -4.75
N ARG A 16 -6.67 -17.62 -5.65
CA ARG A 16 -7.14 -19.01 -5.48
C ARG A 16 -6.54 -19.65 -4.22
N GLN A 17 -5.25 -19.46 -3.99
CA GLN A 17 -4.57 -19.96 -2.78
C GLN A 17 -5.18 -19.39 -1.52
N LEU A 18 -5.34 -18.08 -1.41
CA LEU A 18 -5.91 -17.42 -0.23
C LEU A 18 -7.35 -17.87 0.06
N LEU A 19 -8.16 -18.04 -0.99
CA LEU A 19 -9.52 -18.56 -0.85
C LEU A 19 -9.54 -20.03 -0.42
N GLY A 20 -8.58 -20.84 -0.93
CA GLY A 20 -8.38 -22.23 -0.50
C GLY A 20 -8.01 -22.34 0.98
N GLU A 21 -7.07 -21.52 1.45
CA GLU A 21 -6.75 -21.40 2.88
C GLU A 21 -7.98 -21.03 3.73
N GLY A 22 -8.86 -20.17 3.16
CA GLY A 22 -10.12 -19.81 3.80
C GLY A 22 -11.10 -20.99 3.94
N VAL A 23 -11.10 -21.92 2.97
CA VAL A 23 -11.90 -23.17 3.07
C VAL A 23 -11.33 -24.08 4.16
N GLU A 24 -10.00 -24.29 4.19
CA GLU A 24 -9.35 -25.12 5.20
C GLU A 24 -9.63 -24.61 6.63
N ARG A 25 -9.66 -23.28 6.79
CA ARG A 25 -9.99 -22.60 8.05
C ARG A 25 -11.49 -22.50 8.33
N LYS A 26 -12.35 -23.08 7.48
CA LYS A 26 -13.82 -23.04 7.59
C LYS A 26 -14.43 -21.63 7.57
N ILE A 27 -13.73 -20.67 6.92
CA ILE A 27 -14.22 -19.29 6.71
C ILE A 27 -15.18 -19.27 5.51
N PHE A 28 -14.87 -20.07 4.48
CA PHE A 28 -15.66 -20.21 3.27
C PHE A 28 -15.99 -21.69 3.01
N THR A 29 -17.10 -21.94 2.32
CA THR A 29 -17.38 -23.24 1.69
C THR A 29 -16.77 -23.25 0.28
N SER A 30 -16.46 -24.43 -0.28
CA SER A 30 -15.98 -24.60 -1.64
C SER A 30 -16.91 -23.93 -2.67
N ARG A 31 -18.22 -24.05 -2.50
CA ARG A 31 -19.23 -23.41 -3.35
C ARG A 31 -19.12 -21.87 -3.35
N GLN A 32 -18.92 -21.26 -2.16
CA GLN A 32 -18.72 -19.81 -2.06
C GLN A 32 -17.44 -19.37 -2.79
N VAL A 33 -16.38 -20.18 -2.71
CA VAL A 33 -15.12 -19.90 -3.43
C VAL A 33 -15.33 -19.96 -4.95
N GLU A 34 -16.05 -20.97 -5.44
CA GLU A 34 -16.40 -21.05 -6.86
C GLU A 34 -17.20 -19.84 -7.33
N GLU A 35 -18.21 -19.43 -6.55
CA GLU A 35 -19.02 -18.23 -6.82
C GLU A 35 -18.20 -16.93 -6.79
N ILE A 36 -17.20 -16.81 -5.91
CA ILE A 36 -16.27 -15.66 -5.87
C ILE A 36 -15.40 -15.66 -7.11
N LEU A 37 -14.76 -16.78 -7.41
CA LEU A 37 -13.83 -16.89 -8.54
C LEU A 37 -14.53 -16.66 -9.89
N SER A 38 -15.79 -17.06 -10.04
CA SER A 38 -16.56 -16.84 -11.27
C SER A 38 -16.80 -15.34 -11.58
N ARG A 39 -16.66 -14.47 -10.61
CA ARG A 39 -16.80 -13.00 -10.75
C ARG A 39 -15.49 -12.26 -10.95
N ILE A 40 -14.36 -12.97 -10.97
CA ILE A 40 -13.03 -12.40 -11.12
C ILE A 40 -12.51 -12.69 -12.51
N THR A 41 -12.23 -11.65 -13.29
CA THR A 41 -11.63 -11.76 -14.62
C THR A 41 -10.24 -11.16 -14.61
N GLY A 42 -9.25 -11.97 -14.98
CA GLY A 42 -7.89 -11.50 -15.25
C GLY A 42 -7.74 -11.09 -16.71
N THR A 43 -7.06 -10.00 -17.01
CA THR A 43 -6.86 -9.55 -18.40
C THR A 43 -5.62 -8.65 -18.51
N THR A 44 -5.04 -8.62 -19.70
CA THR A 44 -4.04 -7.63 -20.13
C THR A 44 -4.65 -6.56 -21.04
N ASP A 45 -5.92 -6.72 -21.41
CA ASP A 45 -6.64 -5.78 -22.26
C ASP A 45 -7.19 -4.60 -21.44
N PHE A 46 -6.68 -3.42 -21.73
CA PHE A 46 -7.12 -2.17 -21.08
C PHE A 46 -8.55 -1.76 -21.46
N SER A 47 -9.12 -2.26 -22.55
CA SER A 47 -10.51 -1.96 -22.90
C SER A 47 -11.51 -2.49 -21.85
N ALA A 48 -11.12 -3.50 -21.08
CA ALA A 48 -11.93 -4.08 -20.00
C ALA A 48 -12.29 -3.10 -18.88
N VAL A 49 -11.60 -1.95 -18.76
CA VAL A 49 -11.91 -0.93 -17.74
C VAL A 49 -12.87 0.15 -18.23
N ALA A 50 -13.27 0.12 -19.50
CA ALA A 50 -14.06 1.20 -20.12
C ALA A 50 -15.35 1.51 -19.35
N ASP A 51 -16.05 0.46 -18.88
CA ASP A 51 -17.33 0.57 -18.17
C ASP A 51 -17.20 0.33 -16.65
N ALA A 52 -15.97 0.39 -16.11
CA ALA A 52 -15.75 0.20 -14.67
C ALA A 52 -16.33 1.38 -13.87
N ASP A 53 -16.98 1.11 -12.73
CA ASP A 53 -17.42 2.12 -11.80
C ASP A 53 -16.24 2.73 -11.00
N LEU A 54 -15.25 1.90 -10.68
CA LEU A 54 -14.06 2.25 -9.91
C LEU A 54 -12.84 1.53 -10.48
N VAL A 55 -11.78 2.25 -10.75
CA VAL A 55 -10.46 1.72 -11.11
C VAL A 55 -9.47 2.07 -10.01
N ILE A 56 -8.83 1.05 -9.42
CA ILE A 56 -7.80 1.22 -8.39
C ILE A 56 -6.46 0.89 -9.02
N GLU A 57 -5.59 1.89 -9.14
CA GLU A 57 -4.22 1.74 -9.59
C GLU A 57 -3.33 1.22 -8.46
N ALA A 58 -2.54 0.19 -8.74
CA ALA A 58 -1.58 -0.41 -7.83
C ALA A 58 -0.31 -0.86 -8.58
N VAL A 59 0.18 -0.03 -9.50
CA VAL A 59 1.44 -0.25 -10.22
C VAL A 59 2.64 0.18 -9.39
N PHE A 60 3.86 0.03 -9.93
CA PHE A 60 5.08 0.47 -9.25
C PHE A 60 4.99 1.91 -8.77
N GLU A 61 5.61 2.17 -7.61
CA GLU A 61 5.64 3.51 -6.98
C GLU A 61 6.62 4.42 -7.72
N ASP A 62 6.28 4.72 -8.98
CA ASP A 62 6.99 5.62 -9.88
C ASP A 62 6.02 6.65 -10.43
N LYS A 63 6.36 7.93 -10.26
CA LYS A 63 5.49 9.05 -10.60
C LYS A 63 5.15 9.12 -12.09
N GLN A 64 6.13 8.82 -12.95
CA GLN A 64 5.92 8.88 -14.40
C GLN A 64 5.04 7.73 -14.87
N VAL A 65 5.30 6.51 -14.38
CA VAL A 65 4.50 5.32 -14.69
C VAL A 65 3.03 5.52 -14.29
N LYS A 66 2.78 6.03 -13.08
CA LYS A 66 1.43 6.32 -12.60
C LYS A 66 0.76 7.42 -13.42
N SER A 67 1.47 8.51 -13.70
CA SER A 67 0.94 9.62 -14.50
C SER A 67 0.53 9.20 -15.90
N ASP A 68 1.36 8.41 -16.59
CA ASP A 68 1.06 7.93 -17.94
C ASP A 68 -0.10 6.92 -17.91
N LEU A 69 -0.18 6.10 -16.88
CA LEU A 69 -1.31 5.20 -16.69
C LEU A 69 -2.62 5.98 -16.49
N PHE A 70 -2.64 6.99 -15.61
CA PHE A 70 -3.85 7.78 -15.39
C PHE A 70 -4.30 8.56 -16.62
N LYS A 71 -3.38 9.14 -17.41
CA LYS A 71 -3.71 9.72 -18.71
C LYS A 71 -4.34 8.73 -19.67
N LYS A 72 -3.88 7.47 -19.66
CA LYS A 72 -4.45 6.39 -20.47
C LYS A 72 -5.83 6.00 -19.98
N LEU A 73 -6.01 5.81 -18.66
CA LEU A 73 -7.29 5.46 -18.04
C LEU A 73 -8.33 6.56 -18.24
N ASP A 74 -7.93 7.83 -18.15
CA ASP A 74 -8.81 8.98 -18.37
C ASP A 74 -9.45 8.99 -19.77
N ARG A 75 -8.73 8.49 -20.77
CA ARG A 75 -9.24 8.39 -22.16
C ARG A 75 -10.10 7.15 -22.40
N LEU A 76 -9.85 6.07 -21.65
CA LEU A 76 -10.49 4.78 -21.88
C LEU A 76 -11.77 4.60 -21.06
N CYS A 77 -11.76 5.07 -19.82
CA CYS A 77 -12.87 4.88 -18.90
C CYS A 77 -14.04 5.84 -19.18
N SER A 78 -15.23 5.40 -18.86
CA SER A 78 -16.43 6.25 -18.82
C SER A 78 -16.18 7.50 -17.96
N GLU A 79 -16.78 8.63 -18.33
CA GLU A 79 -16.72 9.88 -17.55
C GLU A 79 -17.23 9.72 -16.10
N LYS A 80 -18.04 8.67 -15.83
CA LYS A 80 -18.58 8.36 -14.51
C LYS A 80 -17.64 7.56 -13.64
N THR A 81 -16.58 6.96 -14.22
CA THR A 81 -15.63 6.11 -13.51
C THR A 81 -14.84 6.92 -12.48
N ILE A 82 -14.76 6.42 -11.27
CA ILE A 82 -13.85 6.93 -10.25
C ILE A 82 -12.47 6.34 -10.48
N LEU A 83 -11.45 7.19 -10.56
CA LEU A 83 -10.05 6.78 -10.63
C LEU A 83 -9.45 6.90 -9.23
N ALA A 84 -8.81 5.84 -8.76
CA ALA A 84 -8.19 5.80 -7.45
C ALA A 84 -6.72 5.37 -7.55
N THR A 85 -5.83 6.02 -6.80
CA THR A 85 -4.44 5.61 -6.64
C THR A 85 -4.22 4.93 -5.30
N ASN A 86 -3.43 3.83 -5.30
CA ASN A 86 -2.97 3.15 -4.08
C ASN A 86 -1.57 3.62 -3.66
N THR A 87 -1.13 4.78 -4.10
CA THR A 87 0.18 5.33 -3.71
C THR A 87 0.34 5.40 -2.20
N SER A 88 1.56 5.19 -1.72
CA SER A 88 1.93 5.30 -0.30
C SER A 88 2.67 6.59 0.02
N SER A 89 3.18 7.31 -1.00
CA SER A 89 4.16 8.38 -0.82
C SER A 89 3.91 9.64 -1.65
N PHE A 90 3.21 9.54 -2.78
CA PHE A 90 2.93 10.71 -3.63
C PHE A 90 1.64 11.42 -3.21
N PHE A 91 1.55 12.70 -3.52
CA PHE A 91 0.29 13.43 -3.39
C PHE A 91 -0.75 12.91 -4.40
N VAL A 92 -1.96 12.67 -3.93
CA VAL A 92 -3.09 12.24 -4.76
C VAL A 92 -3.42 13.26 -5.84
N ARG A 93 -3.37 14.57 -5.49
CA ARG A 93 -3.62 15.68 -6.41
C ARG A 93 -2.70 15.68 -7.63
N GLU A 94 -1.45 15.24 -7.49
CA GLU A 94 -0.48 15.23 -8.60
C GLU A 94 -0.92 14.33 -9.75
N PHE A 95 -1.65 13.26 -9.45
CA PHE A 95 -2.22 12.37 -10.45
C PHE A 95 -3.60 12.83 -10.90
N ALA A 96 -4.40 13.37 -9.99
CA ALA A 96 -5.69 13.97 -10.33
C ALA A 96 -5.56 15.05 -11.40
N ASP A 97 -4.54 15.91 -11.28
CA ASP A 97 -4.22 16.99 -12.23
C ASP A 97 -3.79 16.48 -13.63
N GLN A 98 -3.49 15.17 -13.76
CA GLN A 98 -3.18 14.55 -15.05
C GLN A 98 -4.44 14.04 -15.78
N THR A 99 -5.62 14.15 -15.17
CA THR A 99 -6.90 13.67 -15.70
C THR A 99 -7.85 14.83 -16.00
N SER A 100 -8.86 14.59 -16.83
CA SER A 100 -9.92 15.56 -17.13
C SER A 100 -11.03 15.58 -16.09
N ARG A 101 -10.94 14.70 -15.06
CA ARG A 101 -11.96 14.48 -14.04
C ARG A 101 -11.39 14.49 -12.60
N PRO A 102 -10.74 15.58 -12.16
CA PRO A 102 -10.17 15.63 -10.81
C PRO A 102 -11.23 15.46 -9.71
N ASP A 103 -12.48 15.83 -9.97
CA ASP A 103 -13.60 15.62 -9.07
C ASP A 103 -13.95 14.14 -8.85
N ARG A 104 -13.52 13.25 -9.75
CA ARG A 104 -13.68 11.79 -9.69
C ARG A 104 -12.37 11.06 -9.43
N PHE A 105 -11.42 11.75 -8.81
CA PHE A 105 -10.13 11.18 -8.43
C PHE A 105 -9.95 11.15 -6.92
N ILE A 106 -9.36 10.05 -6.38
CA ILE A 106 -9.18 9.86 -4.94
C ILE A 106 -8.00 8.93 -4.64
N GLY A 107 -7.42 9.00 -3.45
CA GLY A 107 -6.51 8.00 -2.93
C GLY A 107 -7.24 6.91 -2.16
N LEU A 108 -6.88 5.65 -2.41
CA LEU A 108 -7.32 4.48 -1.65
C LEU A 108 -6.08 3.68 -1.26
N HIS A 109 -5.48 4.02 -0.12
CA HIS A 109 -4.22 3.41 0.33
C HIS A 109 -4.49 2.16 1.16
N TYR A 110 -4.32 1.00 0.52
CA TYR A 110 -4.40 -0.33 1.14
C TYR A 110 -3.07 -0.70 1.76
N PHE A 111 -3.12 -1.28 2.95
CA PHE A 111 -1.93 -1.76 3.63
C PHE A 111 -1.63 -3.22 3.30
N TYR A 112 -0.36 -3.58 3.40
CA TYR A 112 0.08 -4.97 3.27
C TYR A 112 -0.44 -5.78 4.47
N HIS A 113 -0.97 -6.92 4.32
CA HIS A 113 -1.49 -7.65 3.16
C HIS A 113 -2.95 -7.25 2.94
N PRO A 114 -3.37 -6.77 1.77
CA PRO A 114 -4.69 -6.15 1.60
C PRO A 114 -5.87 -7.08 1.92
N ALA A 115 -5.72 -8.40 1.77
CA ALA A 115 -6.78 -9.36 2.15
C ALA A 115 -6.88 -9.59 3.68
N LYS A 116 -5.82 -9.35 4.44
CA LYS A 116 -5.75 -9.60 5.89
C LYS A 116 -5.88 -8.31 6.70
N ASN A 117 -5.26 -7.23 6.25
CA ASN A 117 -5.32 -5.93 6.90
C ASN A 117 -6.66 -5.25 6.60
N ARG A 118 -7.37 -4.85 7.63
CA ARG A 118 -8.69 -4.21 7.49
C ARG A 118 -8.62 -2.70 7.34
N LEU A 119 -7.49 -2.08 7.66
CA LEU A 119 -7.35 -0.62 7.56
C LEU A 119 -7.25 -0.18 6.10
N LEU A 120 -7.89 0.94 5.80
CA LEU A 120 -7.80 1.64 4.52
C LEU A 120 -7.80 3.14 4.77
N GLU A 121 -6.82 3.86 4.26
CA GLU A 121 -6.88 5.32 4.17
C GLU A 121 -7.61 5.74 2.90
N VAL A 122 -8.62 6.59 3.06
CA VAL A 122 -9.35 7.24 1.97
C VAL A 122 -8.89 8.69 1.93
N ILE A 123 -8.28 9.09 0.83
CA ILE A 123 -7.53 10.36 0.71
C ILE A 123 -8.19 11.22 -0.37
N PRO A 124 -9.19 12.05 -0.04
CA PRO A 124 -9.68 13.06 -0.96
C PRO A 124 -8.63 14.18 -1.08
N HIS A 125 -8.40 14.68 -2.28
CA HIS A 125 -7.70 15.93 -2.54
C HIS A 125 -8.70 17.10 -2.65
N GLU A 126 -8.22 18.33 -2.80
CA GLU A 126 -9.08 19.54 -2.81
C GLU A 126 -10.14 19.54 -3.92
N GLY A 127 -9.86 18.88 -5.04
CA GLY A 127 -10.79 18.76 -6.18
C GLY A 127 -11.78 17.59 -6.07
N THR A 128 -11.60 16.65 -5.14
CA THR A 128 -12.45 15.45 -5.03
C THR A 128 -13.88 15.85 -4.65
N SER A 129 -14.88 15.40 -5.40
CA SER A 129 -16.28 15.66 -5.11
C SER A 129 -16.79 14.86 -3.89
N THR A 130 -17.82 15.39 -3.23
CA THR A 130 -18.51 14.68 -2.14
C THR A 130 -19.04 13.32 -2.60
N GLU A 131 -19.62 13.26 -3.80
CA GLU A 131 -20.11 12.01 -4.40
C GLU A 131 -19.01 10.97 -4.54
N THR A 132 -17.81 11.37 -5.00
CA THR A 132 -16.64 10.48 -5.14
C THR A 132 -16.19 9.96 -3.77
N LEU A 133 -16.12 10.81 -2.77
CA LEU A 133 -15.79 10.41 -1.41
C LEU A 133 -16.79 9.40 -0.85
N GLU A 134 -18.09 9.67 -0.96
CA GLU A 134 -19.17 8.80 -0.44
C GLU A 134 -19.14 7.41 -1.14
N LYS A 135 -19.00 7.38 -2.47
CA LYS A 135 -18.87 6.13 -3.23
C LYS A 135 -17.61 5.35 -2.85
N SER A 136 -16.51 6.03 -2.62
CA SER A 136 -15.25 5.40 -2.18
C SER A 136 -15.36 4.81 -0.77
N LEU A 137 -16.04 5.49 0.14
CA LEU A 137 -16.34 4.96 1.47
C LEU A 137 -17.27 3.75 1.41
N LEU A 138 -18.26 3.76 0.50
CA LEU A 138 -19.10 2.60 0.26
C LEU A 138 -18.29 1.42 -0.31
N ALA A 139 -17.41 1.67 -1.28
CA ALA A 139 -16.53 0.64 -1.83
C ALA A 139 -15.61 0.06 -0.73
N ALA A 140 -15.03 0.90 0.13
CA ALA A 140 -14.24 0.47 1.28
C ALA A 140 -15.04 -0.47 2.21
N LYS A 141 -16.29 -0.12 2.50
CA LYS A 141 -17.19 -0.96 3.30
C LYS A 141 -17.51 -2.30 2.62
N LEU A 142 -17.76 -2.29 1.32
CA LEU A 142 -18.00 -3.52 0.53
C LEU A 142 -16.75 -4.42 0.49
N HIS A 143 -15.55 -3.84 0.51
CA HIS A 143 -14.28 -4.56 0.63
C HIS A 143 -14.00 -5.05 2.07
N GLY A 144 -14.91 -4.85 3.02
CA GLY A 144 -14.75 -5.25 4.43
C GLY A 144 -13.69 -4.42 5.18
N LYS A 145 -13.39 -3.21 4.70
CA LYS A 145 -12.39 -2.33 5.30
C LYS A 145 -12.96 -1.45 6.41
N THR A 146 -12.10 -1.15 7.38
CA THR A 146 -12.29 -0.04 8.31
C THR A 146 -11.56 1.15 7.73
N SER A 147 -12.30 2.09 7.16
CA SER A 147 -11.71 3.25 6.49
C SER A 147 -11.56 4.43 7.44
N ILE A 148 -10.47 5.18 7.26
CA ILE A 148 -10.26 6.50 7.83
C ILE A 148 -10.09 7.50 6.69
N VAL A 149 -10.71 8.68 6.83
CA VAL A 149 -10.54 9.77 5.86
C VAL A 149 -9.38 10.64 6.33
N VAL A 150 -8.40 10.83 5.47
CA VAL A 150 -7.19 11.61 5.77
C VAL A 150 -6.93 12.63 4.67
N LYS A 151 -6.25 13.71 4.99
CA LYS A 151 -5.87 14.73 4.01
C LYS A 151 -4.77 14.22 3.07
N ASP A 152 -4.78 14.73 1.85
CA ASP A 152 -3.71 14.55 0.88
C ASP A 152 -2.46 15.30 1.36
N ALA A 153 -1.59 14.58 2.06
CA ALA A 153 -0.37 15.10 2.68
C ALA A 153 0.72 14.01 2.67
N PRO A 154 2.01 14.37 2.72
CA PRO A 154 3.10 13.40 2.70
C PRO A 154 2.96 12.33 3.77
N GLY A 155 2.94 11.04 3.35
CA GLY A 155 2.81 9.88 4.23
C GLY A 155 1.43 9.72 4.87
N PHE A 156 0.44 10.49 4.46
CA PHE A 156 -0.95 10.48 4.97
C PHE A 156 -1.01 10.48 6.51
N ALA A 157 -1.70 9.56 7.15
CA ALA A 157 -1.71 9.45 8.61
C ALA A 157 -0.81 8.32 9.11
N VAL A 158 -0.93 7.11 8.54
CA VAL A 158 -0.26 5.92 9.09
C VAL A 158 1.26 5.99 8.90
N ASN A 159 1.74 6.33 7.72
CA ASN A 159 3.17 6.44 7.47
C ASN A 159 3.85 7.56 8.29
N ARG A 160 3.08 8.58 8.69
CA ARG A 160 3.57 9.62 9.62
C ARG A 160 3.94 9.09 11.00
N PHE A 161 3.40 7.94 11.41
CA PHE A 161 3.77 7.24 12.64
C PHE A 161 4.77 6.10 12.38
N PHE A 162 4.49 5.28 11.36
CA PHE A 162 5.28 4.07 11.13
C PHE A 162 6.67 4.35 10.59
N VAL A 163 6.81 5.30 9.67
CA VAL A 163 8.12 5.60 9.08
C VAL A 163 9.11 6.11 10.13
N PRO A 164 8.79 7.10 10.98
CA PRO A 164 9.66 7.48 12.08
C PRO A 164 9.96 6.34 13.06
N PHE A 165 8.98 5.49 13.36
CA PHE A 165 9.19 4.33 14.24
C PHE A 165 10.22 3.34 13.66
N LEU A 166 10.13 3.00 12.38
CA LEU A 166 11.10 2.12 11.72
C LEU A 166 12.48 2.77 11.62
N ASN A 167 12.51 4.04 11.26
CA ASN A 167 13.74 4.79 11.09
C ASN A 167 14.47 5.03 12.41
N GLU A 168 13.73 5.27 13.49
CA GLU A 168 14.30 5.41 14.82
C GLU A 168 14.89 4.09 15.34
N ALA A 169 14.24 2.97 15.08
CA ALA A 169 14.79 1.65 15.39
C ALA A 169 16.14 1.42 14.67
N ALA A 170 16.24 1.85 13.41
CA ALA A 170 17.48 1.78 12.65
C ALA A 170 18.56 2.69 13.26
N ARG A 171 18.20 3.90 13.74
CA ARG A 171 19.15 4.81 14.42
C ARG A 171 19.65 4.25 15.76
N ILE A 172 18.77 3.66 16.57
CA ILE A 172 19.16 2.99 17.83
C ILE A 172 20.22 1.91 17.57
N LEU A 173 20.07 1.16 16.46
CA LEU A 173 21.08 0.17 16.03
C LEU A 173 22.34 0.86 15.54
N GLU A 174 22.27 1.88 14.71
CA GLU A 174 23.40 2.64 14.15
C GLU A 174 24.25 3.29 15.23
N GLU A 175 23.61 3.82 16.26
CA GLU A 175 24.24 4.45 17.43
C GLU A 175 24.76 3.44 18.45
N ASN A 176 24.63 2.14 18.21
CA ASN A 176 25.01 1.06 19.12
C ASN A 176 24.38 1.17 20.53
N VAL A 177 23.16 1.70 20.61
CA VAL A 177 22.39 1.76 21.86
C VAL A 177 21.90 0.38 22.26
N ALA A 178 21.44 -0.42 21.25
CA ALA A 178 21.01 -1.80 21.44
C ALA A 178 21.15 -2.61 20.14
N ASN A 179 21.22 -3.94 20.26
CA ASN A 179 21.20 -4.86 19.12
C ASN A 179 19.77 -5.11 18.63
N ILE A 180 19.61 -5.71 17.44
CA ILE A 180 18.33 -5.98 16.81
C ILE A 180 17.38 -6.78 17.70
N PRO A 181 17.77 -7.92 18.33
CA PRO A 181 16.87 -8.67 19.20
C PRO A 181 16.32 -7.83 20.37
N THR A 182 17.15 -7.00 20.98
CA THR A 182 16.76 -6.14 22.10
C THR A 182 15.76 -5.06 21.63
N ILE A 183 16.00 -4.43 20.48
CA ILE A 183 15.09 -3.42 19.93
C ILE A 183 13.73 -4.04 19.57
N GLU A 184 13.75 -5.23 18.94
CA GLU A 184 12.56 -6.00 18.60
C GLU A 184 11.70 -6.30 19.84
N GLU A 185 12.32 -6.84 20.88
CA GLU A 185 11.61 -7.20 22.12
C GLU A 185 11.10 -5.93 22.83
N ALA A 186 11.90 -4.90 22.93
CA ALA A 186 11.50 -3.63 23.54
C ALA A 186 10.27 -3.03 22.83
N ALA A 187 10.29 -3.00 21.50
CA ALA A 187 9.17 -2.48 20.71
C ALA A 187 7.90 -3.33 20.88
N LYS A 188 8.02 -4.65 20.80
CA LYS A 188 6.88 -5.59 21.02
C LYS A 188 6.27 -5.40 22.39
N GLN A 189 7.08 -5.27 23.44
CA GLN A 189 6.60 -5.10 24.80
C GLN A 189 6.00 -3.73 25.07
N ALA A 190 6.65 -2.65 24.60
CA ALA A 190 6.20 -1.29 24.84
C ALA A 190 4.89 -0.97 24.11
N PHE A 191 4.77 -1.38 22.83
CA PHE A 191 3.64 -1.02 21.99
C PHE A 191 2.58 -2.12 21.86
N LYS A 192 2.81 -3.30 22.44
CA LYS A 192 1.90 -4.48 22.33
C LYS A 192 1.60 -4.87 20.88
N ILE A 193 2.60 -4.77 20.03
CA ILE A 193 2.52 -5.13 18.61
C ILE A 193 3.08 -6.54 18.37
N PRO A 194 2.56 -7.29 17.40
CA PRO A 194 2.98 -8.68 17.15
C PRO A 194 4.34 -8.78 16.46
N MET A 195 4.75 -7.77 15.72
CA MET A 195 6.04 -7.68 15.01
C MET A 195 6.78 -6.44 15.46
N GLY A 196 8.08 -6.54 15.71
CA GLY A 196 8.91 -5.38 15.94
C GLY A 196 9.35 -4.70 14.63
N PRO A 197 10.13 -3.62 14.70
CA PRO A 197 10.44 -2.77 13.55
C PRO A 197 11.24 -3.48 12.44
N PHE A 198 12.22 -4.30 12.78
CA PHE A 198 13.06 -5.00 11.80
C PHE A 198 12.32 -6.17 11.17
N GLU A 199 11.55 -6.95 11.96
CA GLU A 199 10.67 -7.99 11.44
C GLU A 199 9.64 -7.38 10.47
N LEU A 200 9.05 -6.23 10.82
CA LEU A 200 8.11 -5.53 9.96
C LEU A 200 8.78 -5.08 8.65
N MET A 201 9.99 -4.51 8.70
CA MET A 201 10.75 -4.13 7.50
C MET A 201 11.09 -5.35 6.62
N ASN A 202 11.42 -6.50 7.20
CA ASN A 202 11.67 -7.73 6.45
C ASN A 202 10.40 -8.22 5.72
N VAL A 203 9.25 -8.13 6.36
CA VAL A 203 7.96 -8.58 5.79
C VAL A 203 7.43 -7.60 4.73
N THR A 204 7.55 -6.29 4.94
CA THR A 204 7.01 -5.27 4.03
C THR A 204 7.99 -4.88 2.94
N GLY A 205 9.27 -5.06 3.17
CA GLY A 205 10.38 -4.72 2.28
C GLY A 205 11.17 -3.49 2.75
N ILE A 206 12.46 -3.67 2.97
CA ILE A 206 13.40 -2.60 3.36
C ILE A 206 13.40 -1.44 2.36
N PRO A 207 13.38 -1.67 1.02
CA PRO A 207 13.30 -0.58 0.05
C PRO A 207 12.06 0.32 0.24
N ILE A 208 10.94 -0.24 0.70
CA ILE A 208 9.72 0.55 0.97
C ILE A 208 9.94 1.50 2.15
N ALA A 209 10.59 1.02 3.23
CA ALA A 209 10.92 1.85 4.39
C ALA A 209 11.89 3.00 4.02
N VAL A 210 12.93 2.69 3.22
CA VAL A 210 13.89 3.69 2.71
C VAL A 210 13.19 4.73 1.84
N HIS A 211 12.38 4.29 0.87
CA HIS A 211 11.67 5.21 -0.03
C HIS A 211 10.72 6.13 0.76
N ALA A 212 9.93 5.56 1.66
CA ALA A 212 8.98 6.32 2.46
C ALA A 212 9.67 7.34 3.39
N SER A 213 10.77 6.96 4.07
CA SER A 213 11.53 7.88 4.93
C SER A 213 12.24 8.97 4.11
N THR A 214 12.76 8.63 2.93
CA THR A 214 13.37 9.62 2.03
C THR A 214 12.34 10.64 1.56
N THR A 215 11.17 10.19 1.13
CA THR A 215 10.08 11.08 0.72
C THR A 215 9.64 11.99 1.86
N LEU A 216 9.42 11.44 3.06
CA LEU A 216 9.04 12.25 4.22
C LEU A 216 10.17 13.22 4.62
N GLY A 217 11.43 12.80 4.53
CA GLY A 217 12.58 13.66 4.80
C GLY A 217 12.66 14.86 3.86
N ASN A 218 12.43 14.63 2.57
CA ASN A 218 12.42 15.69 1.55
C ASN A 218 11.26 16.68 1.73
N GLU A 219 10.08 16.19 2.08
CA GLU A 219 8.86 17.00 2.19
C GLU A 219 8.70 17.68 3.56
N LEU A 220 9.14 17.03 4.64
CA LEU A 220 8.84 17.46 6.01
C LEU A 220 10.08 17.82 6.83
N GLY A 221 11.27 17.58 6.29
CA GLY A 221 12.54 17.99 6.90
C GLY A 221 13.32 16.87 7.60
N PRO A 222 14.48 17.23 8.19
CA PRO A 222 15.52 16.30 8.59
C PRO A 222 15.13 15.30 9.69
N PHE A 223 14.09 15.57 10.46
CA PHE A 223 13.57 14.62 11.45
C PHE A 223 13.18 13.28 10.82
N TYR A 224 12.67 13.34 9.59
CA TYR A 224 12.25 12.15 8.83
C TYR A 224 13.37 11.57 7.95
N ALA A 225 14.55 12.19 7.91
CA ALA A 225 15.65 11.74 7.06
C ALA A 225 16.04 10.29 7.37
N THR A 226 16.23 9.51 6.30
CA THR A 226 16.54 8.07 6.39
C THR A 226 17.88 7.85 7.09
N ALA A 227 17.91 6.96 8.08
CA ALA A 227 19.13 6.49 8.73
C ALA A 227 20.09 5.86 7.71
N ASP A 228 21.40 6.08 7.86
CA ASP A 228 22.37 5.61 6.88
C ASP A 228 22.49 4.08 6.91
N ILE A 229 22.39 3.46 8.09
CA ILE A 229 22.35 1.99 8.20
C ILE A 229 21.17 1.37 7.47
N LEU A 230 20.01 2.04 7.40
CA LEU A 230 18.84 1.57 6.68
C LEU A 230 19.06 1.63 5.16
N LYS A 231 19.73 2.69 4.66
CA LYS A 231 20.16 2.77 3.26
C LYS A 231 21.18 1.67 2.91
N ALA A 232 22.18 1.50 3.77
CA ALA A 232 23.20 0.47 3.60
C ALA A 232 22.61 -0.95 3.59
N GLN A 233 21.57 -1.21 4.39
CA GLN A 233 20.89 -2.50 4.38
C GLN A 233 20.08 -2.72 3.10
N MET A 234 19.44 -1.67 2.58
CA MET A 234 18.79 -1.74 1.27
C MET A 234 19.78 -2.08 0.15
N ASP A 235 20.98 -1.47 0.16
CA ASP A 235 22.02 -1.70 -0.85
C ASP A 235 22.56 -3.13 -0.82
N LYS A 236 22.57 -3.78 0.36
CA LYS A 236 22.92 -5.22 0.49
C LYS A 236 21.86 -6.13 -0.14
N ASN A 237 20.64 -5.66 -0.30
CA ASN A 237 19.48 -6.45 -0.77
C ASN A 237 19.23 -7.73 0.06
N GLU A 238 19.43 -7.63 1.36
CA GLU A 238 19.28 -8.69 2.35
C GLU A 238 18.31 -8.27 3.46
N ASN A 239 17.63 -9.24 4.05
CA ASN A 239 16.83 -9.01 5.24
C ASN A 239 17.71 -8.70 6.47
N TRP A 240 17.13 -8.01 7.45
CA TRP A 240 17.73 -7.90 8.77
C TRP A 240 17.84 -9.28 9.43
N ASP A 241 18.98 -9.60 10.00
CA ASP A 241 19.13 -10.77 10.86
C ASP A 241 18.47 -10.51 12.22
N LEU A 242 17.34 -11.16 12.47
CA LEU A 242 16.57 -10.98 13.70
C LEU A 242 17.16 -11.77 14.88
N ALA A 243 18.01 -12.75 14.62
CA ALA A 243 18.67 -13.54 15.66
C ALA A 243 19.79 -12.75 16.32
N GLY A 244 20.54 -11.98 15.50
CA GLY A 244 21.69 -11.16 15.93
C GLY A 244 22.73 -11.95 16.74
N ASP A 245 23.97 -11.53 16.74
CA ASP A 245 24.90 -12.05 17.75
C ASP A 245 24.48 -11.54 19.12
N VAL A 246 24.09 -12.47 20.00
CA VAL A 246 23.88 -12.19 21.41
C VAL A 246 25.26 -12.26 22.05
N ASP A 247 25.99 -11.13 22.00
CA ASP A 247 27.23 -10.97 22.79
C ASP A 247 26.88 -10.63 24.25
#